data_e7dd5f7d7c9c2dad7a588b13ecd3f7dd
#
_entry.id   e7dd5f7d7c9c2dad7a588b13ecd3f7dd
#
_cell.length_a   1.000
_cell.length_b   1.000
_cell.length_c   1.000
_cell.angle_alpha   90.00
_cell.angle_beta   90.00
_cell.angle_gamma   90.00
#
_symmetry.space_group_name_H-M   'P 1'
#
loop_
_entity.id
_entity.type
_entity.pdbx_description
1 polymer ?
#
loop_
_entity_poly.entity_id
_entity_poly.type
_entity_poly.pdbx_seq_one_letter_code
_entity_poly.pdbx_strand_id
1 'polypeptide(L)'
;MAEGIKAGFIGCGNMGGVLAGVAAKALGGDSVYVFDKHPEKTEKLSLNYGCNKAWAAEILEKCGIIVLGVKPQALPDLLEKIKEPLTRRTDRFTVVSMAAGVKTSAIEAALGEVPVIRIMPNTPCASGEGVILCSKGSFAGDEDLNAVLKMFEPAGKLLTVPESKIDAGCAVSGCGPAFVYMFIDALIDGGVRAGLTRAEATLLAEQTVLGSAKYAIQTGAEPAKLKADVCSPKGATIEGVAVLEEYSMRSAVMEAVKAAYERTVELGK
;
A
#
# COMPACT_ATOMS: atom_id res chain seq x y z
N MET A 1 -1.93 -23.94 9.42
CA MET A 1 -2.00 -23.39 8.05
C MET A 1 -3.44 -23.02 7.81
N ALA A 2 -3.73 -21.86 7.23
CA ALA A 2 -5.09 -21.49 6.86
C ALA A 2 -5.45 -22.26 5.57
N GLU A 3 -5.68 -23.56 5.71
CA GLU A 3 -6.17 -24.38 4.60
C GLU A 3 -7.58 -23.91 4.25
N GLY A 4 -7.76 -23.46 3.01
CA GLY A 4 -9.06 -23.25 2.41
C GLY A 4 -9.53 -21.81 2.17
N ILE A 5 -8.81 -20.76 2.61
CA ILE A 5 -9.24 -19.38 2.33
C ILE A 5 -8.96 -19.06 0.86
N LYS A 6 -10.02 -18.81 0.08
CA LYS A 6 -9.93 -18.26 -1.27
C LYS A 6 -10.05 -16.73 -1.22
N ALA A 7 -9.14 -16.04 -1.89
CA ALA A 7 -9.15 -14.60 -2.03
C ALA A 7 -9.50 -14.19 -3.46
N GLY A 8 -10.41 -13.24 -3.61
CA GLY A 8 -10.82 -12.74 -4.91
C GLY A 8 -10.54 -11.25 -5.05
N PHE A 9 -9.98 -10.83 -6.17
CA PHE A 9 -9.65 -9.44 -6.47
C PHE A 9 -10.51 -8.94 -7.61
N ILE A 10 -11.33 -7.94 -7.34
CA ILE A 10 -12.13 -7.23 -8.35
C ILE A 10 -11.44 -5.89 -8.62
N GLY A 11 -10.72 -5.82 -9.74
CA GLY A 11 -9.85 -4.72 -10.12
C GLY A 11 -8.37 -5.03 -9.84
N CYS A 12 -7.65 -5.32 -10.93
CA CYS A 12 -6.22 -5.67 -10.92
C CYS A 12 -5.37 -4.56 -11.56
N GLY A 13 -5.67 -3.31 -11.20
CA GLY A 13 -4.84 -2.15 -11.55
C GLY A 13 -3.49 -2.18 -10.84
N ASN A 14 -2.75 -1.05 -10.85
CA ASN A 14 -1.40 -0.97 -10.30
C ASN A 14 -1.32 -1.57 -8.88
N MET A 15 -2.20 -1.17 -7.98
CA MET A 15 -2.16 -1.65 -6.60
C MET A 15 -2.88 -2.99 -6.43
N GLY A 16 -4.07 -3.17 -7.05
CA GLY A 16 -4.81 -4.43 -6.97
C GLY A 16 -4.03 -5.62 -7.52
N GLY A 17 -3.29 -5.41 -8.62
CA GLY A 17 -2.41 -6.42 -9.19
C GLY A 17 -1.22 -6.76 -8.29
N VAL A 18 -0.59 -5.76 -7.66
CA VAL A 18 0.49 -5.98 -6.68
C VAL A 18 -0.03 -6.82 -5.52
N LEU A 19 -1.17 -6.45 -4.93
CA LEU A 19 -1.72 -7.17 -3.78
C LEU A 19 -2.24 -8.57 -4.14
N ALA A 20 -2.73 -8.78 -5.36
CA ALA A 20 -3.07 -10.12 -5.85
C ALA A 20 -1.82 -11.03 -5.93
N GLY A 21 -0.70 -10.49 -6.42
CA GLY A 21 0.59 -11.20 -6.42
C GLY A 21 1.12 -11.48 -5.01
N VAL A 22 0.97 -10.54 -4.08
CA VAL A 22 1.30 -10.73 -2.66
C VAL A 22 0.44 -11.83 -2.04
N ALA A 23 -0.87 -11.79 -2.25
CA ALA A 23 -1.80 -12.81 -1.76
C ALA A 23 -1.46 -14.21 -2.34
N ALA A 24 -1.07 -14.28 -3.62
CA ALA A 24 -0.66 -15.53 -4.24
C ALA A 24 0.63 -16.10 -3.64
N LYS A 25 1.56 -15.25 -3.20
CA LYS A 25 2.76 -15.70 -2.44
C LYS A 25 2.41 -16.26 -1.07
N ALA A 26 1.38 -15.72 -0.41
CA ALA A 26 0.96 -16.16 0.92
C ALA A 26 0.07 -17.40 0.92
N LEU A 27 -0.88 -17.48 -0.02
CA LEU A 27 -1.96 -18.48 -0.05
C LEU A 27 -1.74 -19.59 -1.10
N GLY A 28 -0.82 -19.37 -2.04
CA GLY A 28 -0.72 -20.13 -3.29
C GLY A 28 -1.62 -19.54 -4.38
N GLY A 29 -1.13 -19.55 -5.62
CA GLY A 29 -1.84 -18.96 -6.77
C GLY A 29 -3.23 -19.56 -7.00
N ASP A 30 -3.37 -20.87 -6.82
CA ASP A 30 -4.64 -21.60 -6.96
C ASP A 30 -5.75 -21.13 -6.00
N SER A 31 -5.37 -20.46 -4.91
CA SER A 31 -6.31 -19.88 -3.94
C SER A 31 -6.70 -18.44 -4.26
N VAL A 32 -6.10 -17.82 -5.28
CA VAL A 32 -6.32 -16.42 -5.64
C VAL A 32 -7.06 -16.30 -6.97
N TYR A 33 -8.20 -15.63 -6.94
CA TYR A 33 -9.07 -15.38 -8.08
C TYR A 33 -8.98 -13.90 -8.48
N VAL A 34 -8.82 -13.62 -9.77
CA VAL A 34 -8.58 -12.25 -10.25
C VAL A 34 -9.53 -11.90 -11.39
N PHE A 35 -10.12 -10.70 -11.28
CA PHE A 35 -10.96 -10.09 -12.29
C PHE A 35 -10.56 -8.64 -12.56
N ASP A 36 -10.40 -8.27 -13.82
CA ASP A 36 -10.31 -6.89 -14.28
C ASP A 36 -11.04 -6.77 -15.63
N LYS A 37 -11.59 -5.59 -15.91
CA LYS A 37 -12.20 -5.29 -17.22
C LYS A 37 -11.18 -5.33 -18.38
N HIS A 38 -9.89 -5.29 -18.06
CA HIS A 38 -8.77 -5.39 -18.97
C HIS A 38 -8.10 -6.77 -18.81
N PRO A 39 -8.41 -7.77 -19.67
CA PRO A 39 -7.95 -9.16 -19.52
C PRO A 39 -6.44 -9.34 -19.45
N GLU A 40 -5.67 -8.45 -20.10
CA GLU A 40 -4.21 -8.48 -20.08
C GLU A 40 -3.61 -8.36 -18.67
N LYS A 41 -4.31 -7.73 -17.73
CA LYS A 41 -3.85 -7.61 -16.34
C LYS A 41 -4.01 -8.92 -15.58
N THR A 42 -5.12 -9.61 -15.77
CA THR A 42 -5.37 -10.91 -15.14
C THR A 42 -4.50 -11.99 -15.75
N GLU A 43 -4.20 -11.90 -17.05
CA GLU A 43 -3.26 -12.79 -17.73
C GLU A 43 -1.87 -12.76 -17.11
N LYS A 44 -1.33 -11.55 -16.88
CA LYS A 44 -0.04 -11.37 -16.20
C LYS A 44 -0.01 -12.01 -14.82
N LEU A 45 -1.09 -11.89 -14.05
CA LEU A 45 -1.19 -12.47 -12.71
C LEU A 45 -1.27 -14.00 -12.77
N SER A 46 -2.01 -14.54 -13.74
CA SER A 46 -2.07 -15.98 -13.98
C SER A 46 -0.71 -16.54 -14.38
N LEU A 47 0.00 -15.91 -15.31
CA LEU A 47 1.32 -16.35 -15.78
C LEU A 47 2.40 -16.25 -14.69
N ASN A 48 2.41 -15.15 -13.93
CA ASN A 48 3.50 -14.89 -12.97
C ASN A 48 3.30 -15.53 -11.61
N TYR A 49 2.05 -15.77 -11.20
CA TYR A 49 1.72 -16.19 -9.84
C TYR A 49 0.76 -17.40 -9.79
N GLY A 50 0.29 -17.91 -10.93
CA GLY A 50 -0.67 -19.02 -10.97
C GLY A 50 -2.09 -18.64 -10.54
N CYS A 51 -2.44 -17.32 -10.52
CA CYS A 51 -3.78 -16.88 -10.12
C CYS A 51 -4.85 -17.36 -11.11
N ASN A 52 -6.03 -17.71 -10.58
CA ASN A 52 -7.18 -18.11 -11.39
C ASN A 52 -7.83 -16.87 -12.01
N LYS A 53 -7.91 -16.82 -13.34
CA LYS A 53 -8.76 -15.84 -14.02
C LYS A 53 -10.22 -16.21 -13.82
N ALA A 54 -11.03 -15.30 -13.31
CA ALA A 54 -12.42 -15.56 -12.96
C ALA A 54 -13.33 -14.40 -13.39
N TRP A 55 -14.63 -14.63 -13.44
CA TRP A 55 -15.62 -13.57 -13.51
C TRP A 55 -15.92 -13.02 -12.12
N ALA A 56 -16.33 -11.76 -12.04
CA ALA A 56 -16.69 -11.15 -10.76
C ALA A 56 -17.74 -11.97 -9.99
N ALA A 57 -18.74 -12.51 -10.67
CA ALA A 57 -19.76 -13.38 -10.08
C ALA A 57 -19.15 -14.61 -9.38
N GLU A 58 -18.17 -15.23 -10.00
CA GLU A 58 -17.48 -16.40 -9.43
C GLU A 58 -16.67 -16.02 -8.19
N ILE A 59 -16.02 -14.86 -8.18
CA ILE A 59 -15.31 -14.31 -7.01
C ILE A 59 -16.30 -14.10 -5.86
N LEU A 60 -17.43 -13.48 -6.15
CA LEU A 60 -18.47 -13.19 -5.15
C LEU A 60 -19.09 -14.45 -4.55
N GLU A 61 -19.14 -15.54 -5.31
CA GLU A 61 -19.67 -16.83 -4.87
C GLU A 61 -18.65 -17.65 -4.06
N LYS A 62 -17.40 -17.69 -4.50
CA LYS A 62 -16.40 -18.68 -4.01
C LYS A 62 -15.38 -18.14 -3.01
N CYS A 63 -15.17 -16.82 -2.96
CA CYS A 63 -14.07 -16.27 -2.16
C CYS A 63 -14.53 -15.83 -0.77
N GLY A 64 -13.76 -16.22 0.25
CA GLY A 64 -13.98 -15.80 1.63
C GLY A 64 -13.41 -14.41 1.92
N ILE A 65 -12.43 -13.95 1.12
CA ILE A 65 -11.92 -12.57 1.15
C ILE A 65 -12.12 -11.97 -0.23
N ILE A 66 -12.82 -10.82 -0.31
CA ILE A 66 -13.13 -10.13 -1.55
C ILE A 66 -12.50 -8.75 -1.52
N VAL A 67 -11.45 -8.54 -2.33
CA VAL A 67 -10.69 -7.30 -2.39
C VAL A 67 -11.21 -6.41 -3.52
N LEU A 68 -11.67 -5.21 -3.17
CA LEU A 68 -12.15 -4.20 -4.10
C LEU A 68 -10.99 -3.29 -4.50
N GLY A 69 -10.37 -3.62 -5.64
CA GLY A 69 -9.18 -2.95 -6.19
C GLY A 69 -9.50 -1.87 -7.23
N VAL A 70 -10.71 -1.31 -7.20
CA VAL A 70 -11.14 -0.26 -8.12
C VAL A 70 -10.84 1.14 -7.58
N LYS A 71 -10.79 2.13 -8.47
CA LYS A 71 -10.65 3.54 -8.06
C LYS A 71 -11.88 4.00 -7.27
N PRO A 72 -11.74 4.97 -6.33
CA PRO A 72 -12.84 5.48 -5.53
C PRO A 72 -14.08 5.88 -6.34
N GLN A 73 -13.88 6.49 -7.51
CA GLN A 73 -14.96 6.94 -8.40
C GLN A 73 -15.79 5.79 -9.01
N ALA A 74 -15.21 4.59 -9.12
CA ALA A 74 -15.89 3.41 -9.67
C ALA A 74 -16.47 2.51 -8.57
N LEU A 75 -16.20 2.84 -7.30
CA LEU A 75 -16.63 1.99 -6.18
C LEU A 75 -18.15 2.00 -5.98
N PRO A 76 -18.88 3.13 -6.05
CA PRO A 76 -20.33 3.13 -5.88
C PRO A 76 -21.04 2.19 -6.86
N ASP A 77 -20.72 2.28 -8.15
CA ASP A 77 -21.29 1.41 -9.20
C ASP A 77 -20.97 -0.07 -8.96
N LEU A 78 -19.78 -0.35 -8.42
CA LEU A 78 -19.38 -1.72 -8.07
C LEU A 78 -20.20 -2.22 -6.89
N LEU A 79 -20.32 -1.43 -5.82
CA LEU A 79 -21.09 -1.80 -4.62
C LEU A 79 -22.56 -2.13 -4.97
N GLU A 80 -23.20 -1.34 -5.83
CA GLU A 80 -24.55 -1.62 -6.31
C GLU A 80 -24.65 -2.99 -7.00
N LYS A 81 -23.69 -3.31 -7.87
CA LYS A 81 -23.66 -4.57 -8.62
C LYS A 81 -23.37 -5.80 -7.75
N ILE A 82 -22.54 -5.66 -6.70
CA ILE A 82 -22.16 -6.79 -5.85
C ILE A 82 -23.11 -7.00 -4.67
N LYS A 83 -23.96 -6.02 -4.35
CA LYS A 83 -24.89 -6.07 -3.20
C LYS A 83 -25.76 -7.33 -3.22
N GLU A 84 -26.52 -7.52 -4.29
CA GLU A 84 -27.47 -8.63 -4.40
C GLU A 84 -26.77 -10.01 -4.33
N PRO A 85 -25.68 -10.28 -5.09
CA PRO A 85 -24.93 -11.51 -4.94
C PRO A 85 -24.42 -11.77 -3.52
N LEU A 86 -23.89 -10.76 -2.84
CA LEU A 86 -23.37 -10.90 -1.48
C LEU A 86 -24.48 -11.13 -0.44
N THR A 87 -25.64 -10.48 -0.59
CA THR A 87 -26.78 -10.67 0.32
C THR A 87 -27.35 -12.10 0.26
N ARG A 88 -27.18 -12.80 -0.86
CA ARG A 88 -27.61 -14.20 -1.00
C ARG A 88 -26.70 -15.21 -0.32
N ARG A 89 -25.50 -14.80 0.10
CA ARG A 89 -24.55 -15.70 0.76
C ARG A 89 -24.98 -15.99 2.19
N THR A 90 -24.82 -17.24 2.58
CA THR A 90 -25.06 -17.73 3.95
C THR A 90 -23.77 -18.08 4.69
N ASP A 91 -22.66 -18.16 3.96
CA ASP A 91 -21.34 -18.38 4.51
C ASP A 91 -20.64 -17.05 4.87
N ARG A 92 -19.64 -17.12 5.74
CA ARG A 92 -18.88 -15.94 6.16
C ARG A 92 -17.91 -15.51 5.05
N PHE A 93 -17.88 -14.21 4.78
CA PHE A 93 -16.90 -13.58 3.90
C PHE A 93 -16.54 -12.19 4.43
N THR A 94 -15.41 -11.65 3.97
CA THR A 94 -14.91 -10.33 4.34
C THR A 94 -14.66 -9.50 3.10
N VAL A 95 -15.16 -8.28 3.06
CA VAL A 95 -14.87 -7.31 2.01
C VAL A 95 -13.66 -6.48 2.43
N VAL A 96 -12.68 -6.37 1.55
CA VAL A 96 -11.48 -5.55 1.75
C VAL A 96 -11.49 -4.41 0.75
N SER A 97 -11.45 -3.17 1.22
CA SER A 97 -11.40 -1.98 0.36
C SER A 97 -10.06 -1.26 0.50
N MET A 98 -9.47 -0.89 -0.65
CA MET A 98 -8.30 -0.03 -0.73
C MET A 98 -8.60 1.35 -1.34
N ALA A 99 -9.87 1.73 -1.40
CA ALA A 99 -10.29 3.00 -2.00
C ALA A 99 -9.90 4.17 -1.09
N ALA A 100 -9.06 5.07 -1.61
CA ALA A 100 -8.61 6.26 -0.88
C ALA A 100 -9.81 7.17 -0.54
N GLY A 101 -9.85 7.66 0.69
CA GLY A 101 -10.90 8.56 1.18
C GLY A 101 -12.23 7.87 1.51
N VAL A 102 -12.51 6.64 1.06
CA VAL A 102 -13.78 5.95 1.31
C VAL A 102 -13.75 5.24 2.67
N LYS A 103 -14.67 5.59 3.55
CA LYS A 103 -14.81 4.98 4.88
C LYS A 103 -15.52 3.63 4.83
N THR A 104 -15.23 2.79 5.81
CA THR A 104 -15.92 1.49 5.99
C THR A 104 -17.42 1.67 6.13
N SER A 105 -17.85 2.69 6.86
CA SER A 105 -19.28 3.01 7.05
C SER A 105 -20.04 3.27 5.75
N ALA A 106 -19.39 3.87 4.75
CA ALA A 106 -20.02 4.08 3.43
C ALA A 106 -20.23 2.77 2.67
N ILE A 107 -19.28 1.83 2.81
CA ILE A 107 -19.39 0.50 2.19
C ILE A 107 -20.44 -0.34 2.92
N GLU A 108 -20.47 -0.30 4.24
CA GLU A 108 -21.45 -0.97 5.09
C GLU A 108 -22.87 -0.43 4.82
N ALA A 109 -23.03 0.89 4.64
CA ALA A 109 -24.32 1.47 4.26
C ALA A 109 -24.83 0.96 2.90
N ALA A 110 -23.93 0.70 1.96
CA ALA A 110 -24.29 0.18 0.64
C ALA A 110 -24.58 -1.32 0.67
N LEU A 111 -23.77 -2.13 1.36
CA LEU A 111 -23.86 -3.59 1.34
C LEU A 111 -24.69 -4.20 2.48
N GLY A 112 -24.92 -3.47 3.56
CA GLY A 112 -25.55 -3.98 4.80
C GLY A 112 -24.53 -4.45 5.83
N GLU A 113 -24.94 -5.35 6.72
CA GLU A 113 -24.14 -5.89 7.83
C GLU A 113 -23.03 -6.86 7.35
N VAL A 114 -22.13 -6.35 6.51
CA VAL A 114 -21.02 -7.11 5.91
C VAL A 114 -19.72 -6.75 6.60
N PRO A 115 -18.87 -7.73 7.02
CA PRO A 115 -17.54 -7.45 7.52
C PRO A 115 -16.69 -6.69 6.49
N VAL A 116 -16.24 -5.49 6.84
CA VAL A 116 -15.40 -4.65 5.97
C VAL A 116 -14.07 -4.37 6.65
N ILE A 117 -12.98 -4.61 5.95
CA ILE A 117 -11.64 -4.18 6.32
C ILE A 117 -11.17 -3.11 5.32
N ARG A 118 -10.86 -1.91 5.82
CA ARG A 118 -10.23 -0.88 5.02
C ARG A 118 -8.72 -1.04 5.09
N ILE A 119 -8.06 -1.06 3.94
CA ILE A 119 -6.60 -1.10 3.87
C ILE A 119 -6.07 0.10 3.08
N MET A 120 -4.85 0.52 3.41
CA MET A 120 -4.13 1.54 2.67
C MET A 120 -2.70 1.04 2.41
N PRO A 121 -2.48 0.37 1.27
CA PRO A 121 -1.16 -0.10 0.85
C PRO A 121 -0.36 1.00 0.16
N ASN A 122 0.93 0.71 -0.08
CA ASN A 122 1.79 1.53 -0.93
C ASN A 122 2.54 0.69 -1.98
N THR A 123 3.14 1.35 -2.96
CA THR A 123 3.81 0.67 -4.09
C THR A 123 4.95 -0.27 -3.70
N PRO A 124 5.76 -0.01 -2.66
CA PRO A 124 6.80 -0.95 -2.20
C PRO A 124 6.29 -2.31 -1.72
N CYS A 125 4.98 -2.51 -1.56
CA CYS A 125 4.40 -3.85 -1.36
C CYS A 125 4.81 -4.85 -2.46
N ALA A 126 5.09 -4.37 -3.66
CA ALA A 126 5.55 -5.20 -4.78
C ALA A 126 6.88 -5.91 -4.49
N SER A 127 7.77 -5.26 -3.74
CA SER A 127 9.09 -5.78 -3.33
C SER A 127 9.10 -6.42 -1.94
N GLY A 128 7.97 -6.46 -1.23
CA GLY A 128 7.91 -6.96 0.14
C GLY A 128 8.38 -5.97 1.20
N GLU A 129 8.61 -4.73 0.82
CA GLU A 129 9.08 -3.65 1.71
C GLU A 129 8.03 -2.52 1.83
N GLY A 130 6.77 -2.88 1.62
CA GLY A 130 5.66 -1.94 1.72
C GLY A 130 5.16 -1.73 3.14
N VAL A 131 4.18 -0.83 3.23
CA VAL A 131 3.36 -0.62 4.42
C VAL A 131 1.89 -0.76 4.03
N ILE A 132 1.14 -1.54 4.81
CA ILE A 132 -0.31 -1.60 4.70
C ILE A 132 -0.93 -1.17 6.02
N LEU A 133 -1.64 -0.05 6.03
CA LEU A 133 -2.49 0.31 7.15
C LEU A 133 -3.79 -0.47 7.04
N CYS A 134 -4.30 -0.98 8.16
CA CYS A 134 -5.54 -1.76 8.22
C CYS A 134 -6.47 -1.19 9.28
N SER A 135 -7.77 -1.12 8.99
CA SER A 135 -8.80 -0.77 9.97
C SER A 135 -10.04 -1.63 9.77
N LYS A 136 -10.68 -2.01 10.88
CA LYS A 136 -11.93 -2.75 10.88
C LYS A 136 -13.11 -1.80 10.73
N GLY A 137 -14.12 -2.21 9.96
CA GLY A 137 -15.45 -1.68 10.01
C GLY A 137 -16.25 -2.23 11.20
N SER A 138 -17.52 -1.83 11.27
CA SER A 138 -18.37 -2.12 12.43
C SER A 138 -18.74 -3.60 12.57
N PHE A 139 -18.83 -4.32 11.46
CA PHE A 139 -19.22 -5.73 11.42
C PHE A 139 -18.04 -6.70 11.30
N ALA A 140 -16.80 -6.18 11.19
CA ALA A 140 -15.59 -6.99 11.09
C ALA A 140 -15.04 -7.38 12.46
N GLY A 141 -14.86 -8.68 12.68
CA GLY A 141 -14.21 -9.24 13.86
C GLY A 141 -12.69 -9.32 13.76
N ASP A 142 -12.05 -9.78 14.82
CA ASP A 142 -10.61 -10.01 14.83
C ASP A 142 -10.19 -11.14 13.88
N GLU A 143 -11.06 -12.13 13.68
CA GLU A 143 -10.82 -13.22 12.73
C GLU A 143 -10.70 -12.70 11.29
N ASP A 144 -11.58 -11.76 10.88
CA ASP A 144 -11.54 -11.14 9.56
C ASP A 144 -10.26 -10.35 9.36
N LEU A 145 -9.90 -9.54 10.37
CA LEU A 145 -8.67 -8.76 10.34
C LEU A 145 -7.43 -9.67 10.25
N ASN A 146 -7.36 -10.69 11.10
CA ASN A 146 -6.23 -11.61 11.14
C ASN A 146 -6.07 -12.39 9.83
N ALA A 147 -7.16 -12.78 9.18
CA ALA A 147 -7.13 -13.41 7.86
C ALA A 147 -6.53 -12.48 6.79
N VAL A 148 -6.93 -11.20 6.80
CA VAL A 148 -6.41 -10.17 5.90
C VAL A 148 -4.94 -9.86 6.18
N LEU A 149 -4.55 -9.73 7.46
CA LEU A 149 -3.15 -9.51 7.85
C LEU A 149 -2.27 -10.66 7.38
N LYS A 150 -2.68 -11.91 7.60
CA LYS A 150 -1.94 -13.08 7.16
C LYS A 150 -1.81 -13.15 5.63
N MET A 151 -2.87 -12.84 4.89
CA MET A 151 -2.85 -12.81 3.43
C MET A 151 -1.84 -11.79 2.89
N PHE A 152 -1.68 -10.66 3.55
CA PHE A 152 -0.79 -9.59 3.10
C PHE A 152 0.57 -9.53 3.83
N GLU A 153 0.89 -10.50 4.69
CA GLU A 153 2.18 -10.58 5.39
C GLU A 153 3.41 -10.41 4.45
N PRO A 154 3.43 -11.02 3.24
CA PRO A 154 4.57 -10.85 2.33
C PRO A 154 4.70 -9.45 1.72
N ALA A 155 3.76 -8.53 1.95
CA ALA A 155 3.84 -7.15 1.44
C ALA A 155 4.84 -6.28 2.18
N GLY A 156 5.21 -6.63 3.44
CA GLY A 156 6.07 -5.84 4.31
C GLY A 156 5.49 -5.62 5.71
N LYS A 157 5.36 -4.37 6.16
CA LYS A 157 4.81 -4.05 7.48
C LYS A 157 3.32 -3.78 7.42
N LEU A 158 2.56 -4.48 8.27
CA LEU A 158 1.14 -4.25 8.43
C LEU A 158 0.88 -3.58 9.79
N LEU A 159 0.10 -2.51 9.79
CA LEU A 159 -0.20 -1.72 10.97
C LEU A 159 -1.72 -1.55 11.12
N THR A 160 -2.28 -2.12 12.16
CA THR A 160 -3.69 -1.88 12.52
C THR A 160 -3.81 -0.55 13.24
N VAL A 161 -4.69 0.31 12.74
CA VAL A 161 -4.93 1.65 13.28
C VAL A 161 -6.44 1.95 13.31
N PRO A 162 -6.90 2.86 14.18
CA PRO A 162 -8.24 3.42 14.04
C PRO A 162 -8.45 4.03 12.65
N GLU A 163 -9.64 3.88 12.06
CA GLU A 163 -9.90 4.36 10.70
C GLU A 163 -9.60 5.85 10.52
N SER A 164 -9.81 6.66 11.55
CA SER A 164 -9.49 8.09 11.56
C SER A 164 -8.01 8.43 11.29
N LYS A 165 -7.10 7.46 11.44
CA LYS A 165 -5.66 7.62 11.16
C LYS A 165 -5.25 7.15 9.77
N ILE A 166 -6.11 6.46 9.02
CA ILE A 166 -5.79 5.91 7.70
C ILE A 166 -5.37 7.03 6.72
N ASP A 167 -6.11 8.15 6.69
CA ASP A 167 -5.84 9.23 5.74
C ASP A 167 -4.54 9.98 6.05
N ALA A 168 -4.23 10.19 7.34
CA ALA A 168 -2.94 10.74 7.75
C ALA A 168 -1.79 9.76 7.43
N GLY A 169 -1.99 8.48 7.69
CA GLY A 169 -1.02 7.46 7.33
C GLY A 169 -0.81 7.33 5.81
N CYS A 170 -1.88 7.51 5.01
CA CYS A 170 -1.80 7.56 3.55
C CYS A 170 -0.87 8.70 3.07
N ALA A 171 -0.96 9.88 3.68
CA ALA A 171 -0.09 11.00 3.33
C ALA A 171 1.40 10.67 3.55
N VAL A 172 1.72 9.87 4.58
CA VAL A 172 3.09 9.46 4.88
C VAL A 172 3.53 8.25 4.06
N SER A 173 2.76 7.14 4.07
CA SER A 173 3.18 5.88 3.47
C SER A 173 2.65 5.67 2.05
N GLY A 174 1.46 6.14 1.73
CA GLY A 174 0.87 6.05 0.40
C GLY A 174 1.49 7.03 -0.59
N CYS A 175 1.66 8.29 -0.20
CA CYS A 175 2.26 9.35 -1.01
C CYS A 175 3.79 9.39 -0.90
N GLY A 176 4.34 8.99 0.26
CA GLY A 176 5.75 9.03 0.58
C GLY A 176 6.71 8.45 -0.46
N PRO A 177 6.41 7.32 -1.13
CA PRO A 177 7.28 6.80 -2.18
C PRO A 177 7.61 7.82 -3.27
N ALA A 178 6.66 8.67 -3.66
CA ALA A 178 6.92 9.74 -4.65
C ALA A 178 7.94 10.77 -4.12
N PHE A 179 7.84 11.12 -2.84
CA PHE A 179 8.78 12.07 -2.21
C PHE A 179 10.18 11.47 -2.11
N VAL A 180 10.27 10.17 -1.79
CA VAL A 180 11.55 9.45 -1.75
C VAL A 180 12.17 9.36 -3.14
N TYR A 181 11.36 9.10 -4.21
CA TYR A 181 11.90 9.06 -5.57
C TYR A 181 12.42 10.42 -6.02
N MET A 182 11.78 11.53 -5.64
CA MET A 182 12.33 12.87 -5.89
C MET A 182 13.67 13.10 -5.18
N PHE A 183 13.81 12.61 -3.96
CA PHE A 183 15.07 12.70 -3.22
C PHE A 183 16.17 11.84 -3.87
N ILE A 184 15.86 10.61 -4.28
CA ILE A 184 16.79 9.72 -4.99
C ILE A 184 17.25 10.37 -6.29
N ASP A 185 16.34 10.92 -7.09
CA ASP A 185 16.65 11.57 -8.36
C ASP A 185 17.56 12.78 -8.17
N ALA A 186 17.31 13.59 -7.13
CA ALA A 186 18.16 14.71 -6.77
C ALA A 186 19.59 14.26 -6.35
N LEU A 187 19.70 13.15 -5.61
CA LEU A 187 21.02 12.57 -5.27
C LEU A 187 21.76 12.10 -6.53
N ILE A 188 21.06 11.48 -7.48
CA ILE A 188 21.63 11.04 -8.76
C ILE A 188 22.17 12.24 -9.54
N ASP A 189 21.37 13.29 -9.69
CA ASP A 189 21.78 14.51 -10.42
C ASP A 189 22.96 15.21 -9.72
N GLY A 190 22.95 15.25 -8.40
CA GLY A 190 24.08 15.75 -7.61
C GLY A 190 25.37 14.96 -7.84
N GLY A 191 25.26 13.62 -7.88
CA GLY A 191 26.38 12.72 -8.17
C GLY A 191 26.94 12.94 -9.58
N VAL A 192 26.08 13.06 -10.57
CA VAL A 192 26.48 13.37 -11.96
C VAL A 192 27.17 14.73 -12.04
N ARG A 193 26.65 15.75 -11.36
CA ARG A 193 27.27 17.07 -11.27
C ARG A 193 28.65 17.02 -10.61
N ALA A 194 28.88 16.08 -9.70
CA ALA A 194 30.18 15.85 -9.05
C ALA A 194 31.16 15.00 -9.88
N GLY A 195 30.75 14.50 -11.06
CA GLY A 195 31.62 13.79 -12.01
C GLY A 195 31.39 12.27 -12.11
N LEU A 196 30.36 11.72 -11.44
CA LEU A 196 29.99 10.32 -11.61
C LEU A 196 29.22 10.12 -12.93
N THR A 197 29.31 8.93 -13.50
CA THR A 197 28.35 8.53 -14.52
C THR A 197 26.95 8.39 -13.92
N ARG A 198 25.90 8.53 -14.73
CA ARG A 198 24.51 8.35 -14.24
C ARG A 198 24.30 6.96 -13.63
N ALA A 199 24.89 5.92 -14.23
CA ALA A 199 24.77 4.55 -13.72
C ALA A 199 25.40 4.40 -12.31
N GLU A 200 26.58 4.95 -12.09
CA GLU A 200 27.23 4.96 -10.77
C GLU A 200 26.43 5.77 -9.76
N ALA A 201 25.98 6.97 -10.13
CA ALA A 201 25.17 7.83 -9.27
C ALA A 201 23.85 7.16 -8.88
N THR A 202 23.17 6.47 -9.83
CA THR A 202 21.94 5.72 -9.56
C THR A 202 22.17 4.63 -8.53
N LEU A 203 23.17 3.77 -8.75
CA LEU A 203 23.49 2.68 -7.82
C LEU A 203 23.78 3.20 -6.41
N LEU A 204 24.58 4.26 -6.31
CA LEU A 204 24.97 4.84 -5.02
C LEU A 204 23.77 5.48 -4.30
N ALA A 205 22.94 6.25 -5.01
CA ALA A 205 21.80 6.93 -4.42
C ALA A 205 20.74 5.94 -3.92
N GLU A 206 20.35 4.97 -4.74
CA GLU A 206 19.35 3.95 -4.39
C GLU A 206 19.82 3.13 -3.18
N GLN A 207 21.08 2.64 -3.22
CA GLN A 207 21.64 1.84 -2.12
C GLN A 207 21.80 2.66 -0.84
N THR A 208 22.14 3.93 -0.93
CA THR A 208 22.27 4.83 0.23
C THR A 208 20.91 5.02 0.91
N VAL A 209 19.86 5.29 0.16
CA VAL A 209 18.51 5.48 0.72
C VAL A 209 17.99 4.19 1.35
N LEU A 210 18.11 3.06 0.64
CA LEU A 210 17.74 1.75 1.17
C LEU A 210 18.49 1.42 2.45
N GLY A 211 19.82 1.57 2.44
CA GLY A 211 20.69 1.25 3.59
C GLY A 211 20.40 2.13 4.80
N SER A 212 20.20 3.43 4.60
CA SER A 212 19.89 4.38 5.67
C SER A 212 18.54 4.06 6.34
N ALA A 213 17.50 3.78 5.54
CA ALA A 213 16.19 3.39 6.08
C ALA A 213 16.28 2.06 6.85
N LYS A 214 16.96 1.07 6.28
CA LYS A 214 17.14 -0.24 6.92
C LYS A 214 17.90 -0.13 8.23
N TYR A 215 18.97 0.68 8.26
CA TYR A 215 19.77 0.91 9.46
C TYR A 215 18.96 1.60 10.57
N ALA A 216 18.16 2.61 10.22
CA ALA A 216 17.26 3.27 11.17
C ALA A 216 16.22 2.29 11.76
N ILE A 217 15.63 1.42 10.94
CA ILE A 217 14.67 0.39 11.39
C ILE A 217 15.37 -0.62 12.32
N GLN A 218 16.57 -1.08 11.98
CA GLN A 218 17.29 -2.09 12.75
C GLN A 218 17.77 -1.58 14.11
N THR A 219 18.22 -0.34 14.17
CA THR A 219 18.71 0.27 15.42
C THR A 219 17.60 0.81 16.30
N GLY A 220 16.46 1.18 15.73
CA GLY A 220 15.39 1.92 16.43
C GLY A 220 15.83 3.29 16.93
N ALA A 221 16.99 3.79 16.48
CA ALA A 221 17.51 5.09 16.89
C ALA A 221 16.77 6.24 16.22
N GLU A 222 16.63 7.36 16.92
CA GLU A 222 16.04 8.57 16.38
C GLU A 222 16.81 9.05 15.14
N PRO A 223 16.14 9.39 14.02
CA PRO A 223 16.80 9.87 12.81
C PRO A 223 17.71 11.07 13.03
N ALA A 224 17.37 11.96 13.97
CA ALA A 224 18.21 13.11 14.34
C ALA A 224 19.56 12.68 14.93
N LYS A 225 19.55 11.62 15.76
CA LYS A 225 20.78 11.04 16.31
C LYS A 225 21.62 10.40 15.19
N LEU A 226 21.01 9.58 14.33
CA LEU A 226 21.71 8.94 13.22
C LEU A 226 22.35 9.98 12.28
N LYS A 227 21.64 11.10 12.00
CA LYS A 227 22.21 12.23 11.27
C LYS A 227 23.44 12.82 11.97
N ALA A 228 23.36 13.04 13.28
CA ALA A 228 24.48 13.60 14.06
C ALA A 228 25.71 12.65 14.06
N ASP A 229 25.47 11.35 14.17
CA ASP A 229 26.55 10.35 14.24
C ASP A 229 27.41 10.29 12.94
N VAL A 230 26.87 10.69 11.80
CA VAL A 230 27.59 10.75 10.52
C VAL A 230 28.12 12.15 10.18
N CYS A 231 27.90 13.16 11.04
CA CYS A 231 28.33 14.54 10.85
C CYS A 231 29.58 14.84 11.73
N SER A 232 30.79 14.60 11.21
CA SER A 232 32.03 14.98 11.90
C SER A 232 32.26 16.51 11.85
N PRO A 233 32.93 17.10 12.85
CA PRO A 233 33.29 18.50 12.83
C PRO A 233 34.10 18.87 11.58
N LYS A 234 33.68 19.91 10.85
CA LYS A 234 34.29 20.36 9.58
C LYS A 234 34.30 19.29 8.46
N GLY A 235 33.49 18.22 8.59
CA GLY A 235 33.38 17.14 7.58
C GLY A 235 32.48 17.56 6.40
N ALA A 236 32.61 16.82 5.29
CA ALA A 236 31.79 17.08 4.10
C ALA A 236 30.27 16.88 4.37
N THR A 237 29.92 15.95 5.25
CA THR A 237 28.52 15.66 5.57
C THR A 237 27.82 16.86 6.23
N ILE A 238 28.48 17.53 7.20
CA ILE A 238 27.83 18.65 7.89
C ILE A 238 27.65 19.87 6.96
N GLU A 239 28.58 20.08 6.00
CA GLU A 239 28.42 21.13 5.00
C GLU A 239 27.24 20.85 4.08
N GLY A 240 27.09 19.60 3.62
CA GLY A 240 25.89 19.20 2.83
C GLY A 240 24.60 19.34 3.61
N VAL A 241 24.59 18.96 4.90
CA VAL A 241 23.42 19.14 5.78
C VAL A 241 23.08 20.64 5.95
N ALA A 242 24.08 21.50 6.11
CA ALA A 242 23.87 22.93 6.24
C ALA A 242 23.13 23.52 5.01
N VAL A 243 23.54 23.12 3.81
CA VAL A 243 22.86 23.52 2.56
C VAL A 243 21.40 23.05 2.54
N LEU A 244 21.12 21.79 2.91
CA LEU A 244 19.74 21.26 2.94
C LEU A 244 18.84 22.02 3.96
N GLU A 245 19.41 22.43 5.10
CA GLU A 245 18.69 23.24 6.09
C GLU A 245 18.48 24.68 5.57
N GLU A 246 19.45 25.29 4.88
CA GLU A 246 19.30 26.61 4.24
C GLU A 246 18.14 26.62 3.24
N TYR A 247 18.02 25.58 2.41
CA TYR A 247 16.92 25.43 1.47
C TYR A 247 15.63 24.86 2.10
N SER A 248 15.56 24.79 3.43
CA SER A 248 14.34 24.43 4.18
C SER A 248 13.75 23.05 3.80
N MET A 249 14.59 22.08 3.47
CA MET A 249 14.16 20.74 3.05
C MET A 249 13.15 20.11 4.02
N ARG A 250 13.38 20.23 5.33
CA ARG A 250 12.48 19.65 6.35
C ARG A 250 11.08 20.28 6.29
N SER A 251 10.99 21.59 6.16
CA SER A 251 9.72 22.30 6.03
C SER A 251 8.98 21.89 4.75
N ALA A 252 9.70 21.77 3.62
CA ALA A 252 9.11 21.33 2.36
C ALA A 252 8.49 19.93 2.45
N VAL A 253 9.18 18.98 3.11
CA VAL A 253 8.63 17.64 3.31
C VAL A 253 7.41 17.63 4.23
N MET A 254 7.42 18.41 5.33
CA MET A 254 6.28 18.52 6.23
C MET A 254 5.05 19.12 5.52
N GLU A 255 5.23 20.18 4.72
CA GLU A 255 4.13 20.78 3.95
C GLU A 255 3.63 19.84 2.82
N ALA A 256 4.51 19.05 2.20
CA ALA A 256 4.09 18.05 1.23
C ALA A 256 3.19 16.96 1.85
N VAL A 257 3.54 16.47 3.05
CA VAL A 257 2.70 15.52 3.80
C VAL A 257 1.37 16.15 4.18
N LYS A 258 1.35 17.42 4.64
CA LYS A 258 0.13 18.14 4.97
C LYS A 258 -0.78 18.29 3.75
N ALA A 259 -0.24 18.75 2.62
CA ALA A 259 -1.01 18.92 1.38
C ALA A 259 -1.60 17.58 0.89
N ALA A 260 -0.82 16.50 0.98
CA ALA A 260 -1.28 15.14 0.63
C ALA A 260 -2.43 14.68 1.56
N TYR A 261 -2.33 14.95 2.85
CA TYR A 261 -3.39 14.65 3.82
C TYR A 261 -4.67 15.42 3.53
N GLU A 262 -4.58 16.74 3.35
CA GLU A 262 -5.72 17.61 3.04
C GLU A 262 -6.43 17.12 1.78
N ARG A 263 -5.67 16.80 0.73
CA ARG A 263 -6.23 16.26 -0.52
C ARG A 263 -6.88 14.90 -0.36
N THR A 264 -6.30 14.02 0.46
CA THR A 264 -6.89 12.69 0.73
C THR A 264 -8.24 12.82 1.44
N VAL A 265 -8.36 13.74 2.40
CA VAL A 265 -9.62 14.04 3.09
C VAL A 265 -10.67 14.65 2.14
N GLU A 266 -10.27 15.49 1.20
CA GLU A 266 -11.18 16.06 0.18
C GLU A 266 -11.73 14.98 -0.75
N LEU A 267 -10.90 14.02 -1.17
CA LEU A 267 -11.32 12.91 -2.04
C LEU A 267 -12.34 11.97 -1.38
N GLY A 268 -12.46 12.00 -0.08
CA GLY A 268 -13.40 11.20 0.70
C GLY A 268 -14.74 11.89 0.99
N LYS A 269 -14.91 13.13 0.55
CA LYS A 269 -16.17 13.90 0.64
C LYS A 269 -16.98 13.74 -0.64
#